data_ec833d55b100eb2fbe057c1d84766832
#
_entry.id   ec833d55b100eb2fbe057c1d84766832
#
_cell.length_a   1.000
_cell.length_b   1.000
_cell.length_c   1.000
_cell.angle_alpha   90.00
_cell.angle_beta   90.00
_cell.angle_gamma   90.00
#
_symmetry.space_group_name_H-M   'P 1'
#
loop_
_entity.id
_entity.type
_entity.pdbx_description
1 polymer ?
#
loop_
_entity_poly.entity_id
_entity_poly.type
_entity_poly.pdbx_seq_one_letter_code
_entity_poly.pdbx_strand_id
1 'polypeptide(L)'
;MTQILNHLDIERKIKRIAYQIYENHLNEEEIVLAGINGNGFIFAEKLNEVLATIAPLKVTLCKVMMDKKNPLAGITISVPPEAYTHKSVIVVDDVLNSGLTLIYGVKHFLEVPLKQLTTAVLVNRNHKKYPIKADFKGISLSTSLQEHISVGFEEGNYSVNLSMTN
;
A
#
# COMPACT_ATOMS: atom_id res chain seq x y z
N MET A 1 13.69 -18.91 9.21
CA MET A 1 13.30 -17.72 8.43
C MET A 1 13.87 -17.82 7.03
N THR A 2 13.05 -17.61 6.03
CA THR A 2 13.44 -17.67 4.62
C THR A 2 13.24 -16.32 3.97
N GLN A 3 14.28 -15.78 3.33
CA GLN A 3 14.16 -14.54 2.58
C GLN A 3 13.46 -14.82 1.23
N ILE A 4 12.34 -14.13 0.99
CA ILE A 4 11.55 -14.25 -0.25
C ILE A 4 12.00 -13.21 -1.26
N LEU A 5 12.24 -11.97 -0.82
CA LEU A 5 12.74 -10.87 -1.65
C LEU A 5 13.91 -10.19 -0.96
N ASN A 6 14.97 -9.93 -1.71
CA ASN A 6 16.10 -9.12 -1.27
C ASN A 6 15.90 -7.64 -1.63
N HIS A 7 16.85 -6.80 -1.27
CA HIS A 7 16.79 -5.36 -1.50
C HIS A 7 16.57 -5.01 -2.98
N LEU A 8 17.34 -5.61 -3.88
CA LEU A 8 17.24 -5.34 -5.32
C LEU A 8 15.89 -5.79 -5.89
N ASP A 9 15.38 -6.94 -5.44
CA ASP A 9 14.06 -7.43 -5.85
C ASP A 9 12.97 -6.43 -5.47
N ILE A 10 13.04 -5.88 -4.25
CA ILE A 10 12.06 -4.93 -3.74
C ILE A 10 12.16 -3.61 -4.49
N GLU A 11 13.36 -3.09 -4.74
CA GLU A 11 13.55 -1.88 -5.55
C GLU A 11 12.93 -2.01 -6.94
N ARG A 12 13.12 -3.17 -7.58
CA ARG A 12 12.54 -3.46 -8.90
C ARG A 12 11.01 -3.50 -8.86
N LYS A 13 10.44 -4.06 -7.80
CA LYS A 13 8.99 -4.12 -7.62
C LYS A 13 8.39 -2.74 -7.33
N ILE A 14 9.06 -1.94 -6.51
CA ILE A 14 8.66 -0.54 -6.26
C ILE A 14 8.62 0.22 -7.59
N LYS A 15 9.65 0.10 -8.39
CA LYS A 15 9.75 0.76 -9.70
C LYS A 15 8.63 0.30 -10.64
N ARG A 16 8.38 -1.01 -10.73
CA ARG A 16 7.32 -1.56 -11.58
C ARG A 16 5.94 -1.08 -11.13
N ILE A 17 5.67 -1.11 -9.83
CA ILE A 17 4.38 -0.63 -9.28
C ILE A 17 4.20 0.85 -9.56
N ALA A 18 5.24 1.66 -9.40
CA ALA A 18 5.18 3.10 -9.71
C ALA A 18 4.84 3.34 -11.19
N TYR A 19 5.45 2.60 -12.11
CA TYR A 19 5.08 2.66 -13.54
C TYR A 19 3.64 2.22 -13.81
N GLN A 20 3.17 1.17 -13.14
CA GLN A 20 1.77 0.71 -13.27
C GLN A 20 0.78 1.74 -12.75
N ILE A 21 1.10 2.39 -11.64
CA ILE A 21 0.30 3.50 -11.11
C ILE A 21 0.25 4.63 -12.13
N TYR A 22 1.40 5.02 -12.67
CA TYR A 22 1.46 6.07 -13.70
C TYR A 22 0.63 5.70 -14.94
N GLU A 23 0.78 4.50 -15.46
CA GLU A 23 0.02 4.01 -16.61
C GLU A 23 -1.50 4.05 -16.38
N ASN A 24 -1.94 3.76 -15.16
CA ASN A 24 -3.36 3.78 -14.79
C ASN A 24 -3.91 5.21 -14.57
N HIS A 25 -3.05 6.22 -14.57
CA HIS A 25 -3.39 7.62 -14.28
C HIS A 25 -2.87 8.59 -15.34
N LEU A 26 -2.72 8.15 -16.59
CA LEU A 26 -2.16 8.97 -17.67
C LEU A 26 -2.94 10.27 -17.94
N ASN A 27 -4.24 10.26 -17.69
CA ASN A 27 -5.13 11.40 -17.90
C ASN A 27 -5.34 12.24 -16.64
N GLU A 28 -4.61 11.92 -15.56
CA GLU A 28 -4.67 12.65 -14.30
C GLU A 28 -3.57 13.69 -14.22
N GLU A 29 -3.86 14.84 -13.60
CA GLU A 29 -2.85 15.84 -13.25
C GLU A 29 -2.29 15.61 -11.85
N GLU A 30 -3.11 15.03 -10.97
CA GLU A 30 -2.78 14.75 -9.57
C GLU A 30 -3.38 13.43 -9.08
N ILE A 31 -2.70 12.82 -8.12
CA ILE A 31 -3.16 11.63 -7.41
C ILE A 31 -2.85 11.78 -5.91
N VAL A 32 -3.53 10.97 -5.10
CA VAL A 32 -3.28 10.88 -3.66
C VAL A 32 -2.75 9.50 -3.34
N LEU A 33 -1.57 9.43 -2.74
CA LEU A 33 -1.02 8.20 -2.17
C LEU A 33 -1.27 8.22 -0.66
N ALA A 34 -2.08 7.28 -0.19
CA ALA A 34 -2.49 7.18 1.20
C ALA A 34 -1.91 5.92 1.83
N GLY A 35 -0.78 6.05 2.52
CA GLY A 35 -0.10 4.93 3.16
C GLY A 35 -0.64 4.63 4.56
N ILE A 36 -1.00 3.37 4.80
CA ILE A 36 -1.39 2.90 6.15
C ILE A 36 -0.17 3.04 7.07
N ASN A 37 -0.37 3.59 8.25
CA ASN A 37 0.72 3.85 9.20
C ASN A 37 1.63 2.63 9.43
N GLY A 38 2.91 2.89 9.66
CA GLY A 38 3.97 1.88 9.70
C GLY A 38 4.55 1.62 8.30
N ASN A 39 4.79 0.37 7.97
CA ASN A 39 5.43 -0.02 6.70
C ASN A 39 4.62 0.34 5.45
N GLY A 40 3.31 0.44 5.55
CA GLY A 40 2.46 0.90 4.44
C GLY A 40 2.81 2.33 4.03
N PHE A 41 2.99 3.22 5.00
CA PHE A 41 3.39 4.60 4.71
C PHE A 41 4.83 4.67 4.16
N ILE A 42 5.76 3.88 4.71
CA ILE A 42 7.13 3.82 4.19
C ILE A 42 7.12 3.34 2.73
N PHE A 43 6.33 2.32 2.42
CA PHE A 43 6.17 1.84 1.06
C PHE A 43 5.59 2.92 0.14
N ALA A 44 4.57 3.67 0.62
CA ALA A 44 4.01 4.80 -0.13
C ALA A 44 5.06 5.89 -0.39
N GLU A 45 5.91 6.20 0.58
CA GLU A 45 7.03 7.14 0.39
C GLU A 45 7.98 6.68 -0.71
N LYS A 46 8.31 5.38 -0.74
CA LYS A 46 9.20 4.80 -1.76
C LYS A 46 8.57 4.86 -3.16
N LEU A 47 7.27 4.58 -3.27
CA LEU A 47 6.53 4.74 -4.52
C LEU A 47 6.52 6.20 -4.98
N ASN A 48 6.32 7.14 -4.06
CA ASN A 48 6.34 8.57 -4.36
C ASN A 48 7.70 9.04 -4.89
N GLU A 49 8.79 8.58 -4.29
CA GLU A 49 10.15 8.91 -4.75
C GLU A 49 10.36 8.51 -6.22
N VAL A 50 9.90 7.32 -6.62
CA VAL A 50 10.01 6.85 -8.00
C VAL A 50 9.05 7.63 -8.92
N LEU A 51 7.80 7.83 -8.52
CA LEU A 51 6.82 8.60 -9.30
C LEU A 51 7.32 10.01 -9.61
N ALA A 52 7.99 10.65 -8.66
CA ALA A 52 8.58 11.98 -8.86
C ALA A 52 9.61 12.04 -10.00
N THR A 53 10.25 10.90 -10.31
CA THR A 53 11.26 10.83 -11.38
C THR A 53 10.69 10.39 -12.73
N ILE A 54 9.53 9.72 -12.76
CA ILE A 54 9.01 9.08 -13.98
C ILE A 54 7.73 9.74 -14.53
N ALA A 55 7.02 10.52 -13.71
CA ALA A 55 5.69 11.01 -14.06
C ALA A 55 5.53 12.48 -13.78
N PRO A 56 4.82 13.25 -14.66
CA PRO A 56 4.48 14.64 -14.41
C PRO A 56 3.23 14.79 -13.52
N LEU A 57 3.07 13.88 -12.58
CA LEU A 57 1.94 13.87 -11.64
C LEU A 57 2.29 14.63 -10.38
N LYS A 58 1.36 15.48 -9.94
CA LYS A 58 1.40 16.03 -8.58
C LYS A 58 0.90 14.94 -7.65
N VAL A 59 1.72 14.48 -6.71
CA VAL A 59 1.37 13.48 -5.72
C VAL A 59 1.17 14.12 -4.36
N THR A 60 -0.02 13.94 -3.79
CA THR A 60 -0.26 14.24 -2.39
C THR A 60 -0.04 12.95 -1.61
N LEU A 61 1.03 12.93 -0.80
CA LEU A 61 1.34 11.81 0.08
C LEU A 61 0.70 12.06 1.43
N CYS A 62 -0.10 11.12 1.93
CA CYS A 62 -0.72 11.22 3.25
C CYS A 62 -0.64 9.90 4.00
N LYS A 63 -0.79 10.00 5.32
CA LYS A 63 -0.76 8.86 6.22
C LYS A 63 -2.17 8.54 6.69
N VAL A 64 -2.52 7.25 6.65
CA VAL A 64 -3.75 6.73 7.24
C VAL A 64 -3.40 6.20 8.62
N MET A 65 -3.89 6.87 9.66
CA MET A 65 -3.63 6.50 11.05
C MET A 65 -4.76 5.62 11.55
N MET A 66 -4.45 4.39 11.93
CA MET A 66 -5.41 3.45 12.52
C MET A 66 -4.72 2.48 13.47
N ASP A 67 -5.48 1.94 14.42
CA ASP A 67 -5.06 0.75 15.17
C ASP A 67 -5.36 -0.48 14.31
N LYS A 68 -4.32 -1.12 13.81
CA LYS A 68 -4.45 -2.30 12.92
C LYS A 68 -5.12 -3.49 13.61
N LYS A 69 -5.09 -3.56 14.94
CA LYS A 69 -5.77 -4.60 15.74
C LYS A 69 -7.24 -4.28 15.97
N ASN A 70 -7.60 -3.00 15.96
CA ASN A 70 -8.97 -2.55 16.15
C ASN A 70 -9.27 -1.34 15.25
N PRO A 71 -9.50 -1.56 13.93
CA PRO A 71 -9.79 -0.45 12.99
C PRO A 71 -11.07 0.32 13.32
N LEU A 72 -11.97 -0.26 14.12
CA LEU A 72 -13.20 0.42 14.57
C LEU A 72 -12.93 1.50 15.62
N ALA A 73 -11.76 1.53 16.24
CA ALA A 73 -11.40 2.55 17.23
C ALA A 73 -11.27 3.96 16.63
N GLY A 74 -11.22 4.07 15.31
CA GLY A 74 -11.17 5.34 14.59
C GLY A 74 -10.00 5.41 13.62
N ILE A 75 -10.24 6.11 12.52
CA ILE A 75 -9.25 6.34 11.47
C ILE A 75 -9.11 7.84 11.26
N THR A 76 -7.89 8.34 11.20
CA THR A 76 -7.58 9.72 10.85
C THR A 76 -6.62 9.76 9.67
N ILE A 77 -6.80 10.75 8.82
CA ILE A 77 -5.92 10.99 7.67
C ILE A 77 -5.10 12.25 7.97
N SER A 78 -3.82 12.25 7.61
CA SER A 78 -2.90 13.36 7.89
C SER A 78 -3.17 14.62 7.06
N VAL A 79 -4.11 14.57 6.11
CA VAL A 79 -4.58 15.71 5.32
C VAL A 79 -6.09 15.85 5.47
N PRO A 80 -6.66 17.06 5.30
CA PRO A 80 -8.10 17.25 5.38
C PRO A 80 -8.83 16.63 4.18
N PRO A 81 -10.16 16.34 4.29
CA PRO A 81 -10.94 15.73 3.20
C PRO A 81 -10.87 16.50 1.87
N GLU A 82 -10.72 17.80 1.89
CA GLU A 82 -10.57 18.63 0.68
C GLU A 82 -9.36 18.22 -0.15
N ALA A 83 -8.34 17.63 0.47
CA ALA A 83 -7.13 17.21 -0.22
C ALA A 83 -7.34 15.95 -1.09
N TYR A 84 -8.38 15.17 -0.85
CA TYR A 84 -8.63 13.94 -1.61
C TYR A 84 -10.04 13.83 -2.22
N THR A 85 -10.98 14.69 -1.86
CA THR A 85 -12.33 14.68 -2.43
C THR A 85 -12.28 14.94 -3.93
N HIS A 86 -13.03 14.14 -4.72
CA HIS A 86 -13.06 14.15 -6.18
C HIS A 86 -11.73 13.81 -6.86
N LYS A 87 -10.79 13.20 -6.13
CA LYS A 87 -9.47 12.82 -6.66
C LYS A 87 -9.32 11.31 -6.74
N SER A 88 -8.31 10.87 -7.47
CA SER A 88 -7.89 9.47 -7.53
C SER A 88 -7.00 9.18 -6.33
N VAL A 89 -7.42 8.23 -5.50
CA VAL A 89 -6.72 7.82 -4.27
C VAL A 89 -6.20 6.41 -4.43
N ILE A 90 -4.95 6.20 -4.05
CA ILE A 90 -4.35 4.87 -3.95
C ILE A 90 -4.06 4.59 -2.47
N VAL A 91 -4.74 3.62 -1.89
CA VAL A 91 -4.47 3.17 -0.50
C VAL A 91 -3.36 2.13 -0.54
N VAL A 92 -2.32 2.38 0.23
CA VAL A 92 -1.06 1.61 0.18
C VAL A 92 -0.79 0.94 1.52
N ASP A 93 -0.48 -0.35 1.47
CA ASP A 93 0.01 -1.10 2.64
C ASP A 93 1.17 -2.01 2.21
N ASP A 94 1.90 -2.55 3.15
CA ASP A 94 3.02 -3.45 2.85
C ASP A 94 2.55 -4.87 2.51
N VAL A 95 1.65 -5.44 3.32
CA VAL A 95 1.16 -6.81 3.16
C VAL A 95 -0.36 -6.86 3.23
N LEU A 96 -0.96 -7.47 2.23
CA LEU A 96 -2.38 -7.82 2.27
C LEU A 96 -2.53 -9.23 2.85
N ASN A 97 -2.94 -9.29 4.11
CA ASN A 97 -3.24 -10.53 4.83
C ASN A 97 -4.75 -10.86 4.75
N SER A 98 -5.49 -10.65 5.83
CA SER A 98 -6.93 -10.87 5.87
C SER A 98 -7.74 -9.85 5.06
N GLY A 99 -7.16 -8.69 4.80
CA GLY A 99 -7.84 -7.54 4.18
C GLY A 99 -8.49 -6.59 5.18
N LEU A 100 -8.42 -6.87 6.48
CA LEU A 100 -9.05 -6.05 7.52
C LEU A 100 -8.57 -4.61 7.49
N THR A 101 -7.27 -4.40 7.53
CA THR A 101 -6.66 -3.06 7.55
C THR A 101 -7.00 -2.30 6.28
N LEU A 102 -6.81 -2.94 5.13
CA LEU A 102 -7.00 -2.29 3.84
C LEU A 102 -8.45 -1.92 3.58
N ILE A 103 -9.41 -2.81 3.91
CA ILE A 103 -10.84 -2.54 3.68
C ILE A 103 -11.36 -1.41 4.56
N TYR A 104 -10.88 -1.27 5.79
CA TYR A 104 -11.26 -0.16 6.66
C TYR A 104 -10.64 1.16 6.19
N GLY A 105 -9.42 1.13 5.67
CA GLY A 105 -8.83 2.29 5.01
C GLY A 105 -9.63 2.75 3.81
N VAL A 106 -10.01 1.82 2.94
CA VAL A 106 -10.88 2.07 1.78
C VAL A 106 -12.23 2.64 2.21
N LYS A 107 -12.86 2.02 3.19
CA LYS A 107 -14.16 2.48 3.73
C LYS A 107 -14.09 3.95 4.18
N HIS A 108 -13.02 4.33 4.86
CA HIS A 108 -12.86 5.70 5.35
C HIS A 108 -12.84 6.71 4.20
N PHE A 109 -12.08 6.44 3.14
CA PHE A 109 -12.02 7.33 1.98
C PHE A 109 -13.34 7.42 1.23
N LEU A 110 -14.17 6.38 1.28
CA LEU A 110 -15.49 6.36 0.64
C LEU A 110 -16.55 7.20 1.36
N GLU A 111 -16.22 7.84 2.47
CA GLU A 111 -17.11 8.81 3.13
C GLU A 111 -17.27 10.11 2.32
N VAL A 112 -16.41 10.35 1.35
CA VAL A 112 -16.51 11.47 0.40
C VAL A 112 -16.48 10.94 -1.03
N PRO A 113 -17.01 11.70 -2.01
CA PRO A 113 -16.92 11.29 -3.42
C PRO A 113 -15.48 11.31 -3.90
N LEU A 114 -15.06 10.24 -4.56
CA LEU A 114 -13.74 10.09 -5.15
C LEU A 114 -13.87 9.90 -6.67
N LYS A 115 -12.86 10.31 -7.42
CA LYS A 115 -12.81 10.03 -8.85
C LYS A 115 -12.50 8.55 -9.10
N GLN A 116 -11.55 7.98 -8.36
CA GLN A 116 -11.14 6.58 -8.43
C GLN A 116 -10.51 6.18 -7.09
N LEU A 117 -10.65 4.92 -6.72
CA LEU A 117 -10.01 4.35 -5.54
C LEU A 117 -9.39 3.02 -5.92
N THR A 118 -8.09 2.90 -5.72
CA THR A 118 -7.32 1.67 -5.97
C THR A 118 -6.44 1.35 -4.77
N THR A 119 -5.86 0.16 -4.77
CA THR A 119 -5.03 -0.33 -3.67
C THR A 119 -3.69 -0.84 -4.20
N ALA A 120 -2.63 -0.64 -3.42
CA ALA A 120 -1.30 -1.11 -3.73
C ALA A 120 -0.67 -1.78 -2.51
N VAL A 121 -0.07 -2.96 -2.70
CA VAL A 121 0.66 -3.67 -1.66
C VAL A 121 1.96 -4.25 -2.23
N LEU A 122 2.96 -4.43 -1.38
CA LEU A 122 4.18 -5.13 -1.78
C LEU A 122 3.95 -6.64 -1.87
N VAL A 123 3.26 -7.20 -0.89
CA VAL A 123 2.99 -8.65 -0.81
C VAL A 123 1.50 -8.91 -0.64
N ASN A 124 0.95 -9.76 -1.51
CA ASN A 124 -0.41 -10.28 -1.40
C ASN A 124 -0.35 -11.75 -0.98
N ARG A 125 -0.89 -12.08 0.19
CA ARG A 125 -0.82 -13.44 0.76
C ARG A 125 -1.95 -14.40 0.35
N ASN A 126 -3.01 -13.91 -0.27
CA ASN A 126 -4.20 -14.71 -0.61
C ASN A 126 -4.93 -15.35 0.60
N HIS A 127 -4.84 -14.76 1.79
CA HIS A 127 -5.52 -15.22 3.03
C HIS A 127 -6.70 -14.33 3.40
N LYS A 128 -7.38 -13.78 2.42
CA LYS A 128 -8.43 -12.78 2.65
C LYS A 128 -9.65 -13.34 3.39
N LYS A 129 -10.07 -12.60 4.41
CA LYS A 129 -11.36 -12.78 5.10
C LYS A 129 -12.36 -11.69 4.72
N TYR A 130 -11.91 -10.64 4.04
CA TYR A 130 -12.71 -9.50 3.60
C TYR A 130 -12.61 -9.33 2.09
N PRO A 131 -13.67 -8.85 1.42
CA PRO A 131 -13.72 -8.73 -0.04
C PRO A 131 -12.94 -7.50 -0.52
N ILE A 132 -11.64 -7.59 -0.49
CA ILE A 132 -10.71 -6.54 -0.91
C ILE A 132 -9.62 -7.17 -1.77
N LYS A 133 -9.13 -6.45 -2.76
CA LYS A 133 -8.03 -6.90 -3.62
C LYS A 133 -6.94 -5.84 -3.67
N ALA A 134 -5.74 -6.24 -4.06
CA ALA A 134 -4.68 -5.34 -4.45
C ALA A 134 -4.73 -5.12 -5.97
N ASP A 135 -4.93 -3.87 -6.39
CA ASP A 135 -4.90 -3.50 -7.82
C ASP A 135 -3.46 -3.49 -8.33
N PHE A 136 -2.54 -3.04 -7.50
CA PHE A 136 -1.10 -3.06 -7.76
C PHE A 136 -0.41 -3.88 -6.68
N LYS A 137 0.38 -4.87 -7.07
CA LYS A 137 1.03 -5.76 -6.12
C LYS A 137 2.44 -6.14 -6.58
N GLY A 138 3.36 -6.25 -5.62
CA GLY A 138 4.73 -6.67 -5.90
C GLY A 138 4.81 -8.15 -6.20
N ILE A 139 4.30 -8.97 -5.29
CA ILE A 139 4.29 -10.43 -5.40
C ILE A 139 3.04 -11.00 -4.72
N SER A 140 2.52 -12.09 -5.27
CA SER A 140 1.49 -12.90 -4.62
C SER A 140 2.09 -14.20 -4.12
N LEU A 141 1.81 -14.55 -2.87
CA LEU A 141 2.31 -15.77 -2.22
C LEU A 141 1.13 -16.57 -1.68
N SER A 142 1.16 -17.87 -1.93
CA SER A 142 0.29 -18.82 -1.24
C SER A 142 1.02 -19.34 -0.01
N THR A 143 0.57 -18.91 1.17
CA THR A 143 1.18 -19.28 2.44
C THR A 143 0.19 -20.04 3.31
N SER A 144 0.69 -20.83 4.27
CA SER A 144 -0.15 -21.47 5.27
C SER A 144 -0.54 -20.50 6.39
N LEU A 145 -1.51 -20.89 7.23
CA LEU A 145 -1.92 -20.08 8.39
C LEU A 145 -0.81 -19.95 9.44
N GLN A 146 0.14 -20.89 9.46
CA GLN A 146 1.26 -20.89 10.40
C GLN A 146 2.45 -20.08 9.92
N GLU A 147 2.43 -19.63 8.69
CA GLU A 147 3.49 -18.82 8.12
C GLU A 147 3.20 -17.33 8.30
N HIS A 148 4.23 -16.57 8.56
CA HIS A 148 4.17 -15.12 8.74
C HIS A 148 5.11 -14.42 7.77
N ILE A 149 4.61 -13.37 7.12
CA ILE A 149 5.40 -12.50 6.23
C ILE A 149 5.80 -11.26 7.02
N SER A 150 7.08 -10.94 7.01
CA SER A 150 7.60 -9.68 7.53
C SER A 150 8.30 -8.89 6.43
N VAL A 151 8.06 -7.57 6.42
CA VAL A 151 8.68 -6.65 5.49
C VAL A 151 9.58 -5.71 6.27
N GLY A 152 10.82 -5.55 5.81
CA GLY A 152 11.78 -4.61 6.37
C GLY A 152 12.19 -3.58 5.32
N PHE A 153 12.19 -2.30 5.72
CA PHE A 153 12.63 -1.19 4.88
C PHE A 153 13.86 -0.49 5.47
N GLU A 154 14.78 -1.25 6.04
CA GLU A 154 16.06 -0.69 6.47
C GLU A 154 16.81 -0.13 5.26
N GLU A 155 17.35 1.08 5.39
CA GLU A 155 18.02 1.75 4.29
C GLU A 155 19.18 0.89 3.74
N GLY A 156 19.16 0.65 2.43
CA GLY A 156 20.14 -0.19 1.75
C GLY A 156 19.96 -1.70 1.97
N ASN A 157 18.97 -2.13 2.75
CA ASN A 157 18.77 -3.53 3.07
C ASN A 157 17.28 -3.91 3.24
N TYR A 158 16.48 -3.62 2.22
CA TYR A 158 15.08 -4.03 2.21
C TYR A 158 14.96 -5.56 2.17
N SER A 159 13.94 -6.10 2.82
CA SER A 159 13.72 -7.54 2.82
C SER A 159 12.24 -7.89 2.96
N VAL A 160 11.87 -9.03 2.37
CA VAL A 160 10.62 -9.74 2.65
C VAL A 160 11.01 -11.14 3.12
N ASN A 161 10.58 -11.51 4.29
CA ASN A 161 10.92 -12.79 4.92
C ASN A 161 9.68 -13.59 5.29
N LEU A 162 9.80 -14.89 5.18
CA LEU A 162 8.81 -15.87 5.62
C LEU A 162 9.33 -16.57 6.87
N SER A 163 8.52 -16.62 7.90
CA SER A 163 8.82 -17.37 9.14
C SER A 163 7.64 -18.20 9.57
N MET A 164 7.90 -19.23 10.37
CA MET A 164 6.84 -20.01 11.00
C MET A 164 6.43 -19.33 12.31
N THR A 165 5.13 -19.23 12.54
CA THR A 165 4.59 -18.83 13.84
C THR A 165 4.69 -20.02 14.79
N ASN A 166 5.38 -19.88 15.90
CA ASN A 166 5.43 -20.90 16.95
C ASN A 166 4.12 -20.93 17.74
#